data_e36eccb5c78fa54984b4d1728fb68ce4
#
_entry.id   e36eccb5c78fa54984b4d1728fb68ce4
#
_cell.length_a   1.000
_cell.length_b   1.000
_cell.length_c   1.000
_cell.angle_alpha   90.00
_cell.angle_beta   90.00
_cell.angle_gamma   90.00
#
_symmetry.space_group_name_H-M   'P 1'
#
loop_
_entity.id
_entity.type
_entity.pdbx_description
1 polymer ?
#
loop_
_entity_poly.entity_id
_entity_poly.type
_entity_poly.pdbx_seq_one_letter_code
_entity_poly.pdbx_strand_id
1 'polypeptide(L)'
;QAKEYDVFLSHAANDKISYVNELYDVIRTLGITVFYDSTAITWGDKWKEKIIEGLHSSEFAIIVLSEQFFDREWTERELHELLEQQNENKQKLVLPLLYGITIEQLTKKYPQLGEIQCISAMTYSKEKIAILLAKELIKRYKAIGGKKL
;
A
#
# COMPACT_ATOMS: atom_id res chain seq x y z
N GLN A 1 -1.78 -18.79 -9.44
CA GLN A 1 -3.08 -18.22 -9.76
C GLN A 1 -3.03 -16.71 -9.90
N ALA A 2 -3.81 -16.21 -10.84
CA ALA A 2 -3.95 -14.76 -11.00
C ALA A 2 -4.68 -14.17 -9.81
N LYS A 3 -4.20 -13.04 -9.35
CA LYS A 3 -4.87 -12.29 -8.29
C LYS A 3 -6.05 -11.53 -8.88
N GLU A 4 -7.04 -11.26 -8.05
CA GLU A 4 -8.26 -10.56 -8.47
C GLU A 4 -7.98 -9.10 -8.85
N TYR A 5 -7.06 -8.46 -8.14
CA TYR A 5 -6.71 -7.06 -8.35
C TYR A 5 -5.23 -6.88 -8.57
N ASP A 6 -4.87 -5.82 -9.29
CA ASP A 6 -3.47 -5.42 -9.44
C ASP A 6 -2.94 -4.81 -8.14
N VAL A 7 -3.76 -3.98 -7.51
CA VAL A 7 -3.33 -3.22 -6.35
C VAL A 7 -4.44 -3.13 -5.30
N PHE A 8 -4.06 -3.27 -4.04
CA PHE A 8 -4.91 -2.95 -2.90
C PHE A 8 -4.47 -1.59 -2.36
N LEU A 9 -5.40 -0.66 -2.22
CA LEU A 9 -5.12 0.67 -1.69
C LEU A 9 -5.73 0.78 -0.30
N SER A 10 -4.88 0.64 0.72
CA SER A 10 -5.28 0.72 2.12
C SER A 10 -5.02 2.12 2.68
N HIS A 11 -5.97 2.63 3.42
CA HIS A 11 -5.90 3.99 3.96
C HIS A 11 -6.79 4.14 5.19
N ALA A 12 -6.53 5.17 5.99
CA ALA A 12 -7.43 5.57 7.06
C ALA A 12 -8.62 6.34 6.47
N ALA A 13 -9.79 6.22 7.10
CA ALA A 13 -11.02 6.82 6.60
C ALA A 13 -10.89 8.34 6.36
N ASN A 14 -10.21 9.04 7.27
CA ASN A 14 -10.07 10.48 7.18
C ASN A 14 -9.14 10.96 6.06
N ASP A 15 -8.32 10.09 5.50
CA ASP A 15 -7.43 10.45 4.40
C ASP A 15 -8.09 10.33 3.02
N LYS A 16 -9.28 9.75 2.97
CA LYS A 16 -9.97 9.43 1.73
C LYS A 16 -10.22 10.66 0.85
N ILE A 17 -10.86 11.67 1.42
CA ILE A 17 -11.25 12.87 0.66
C ILE A 17 -10.03 13.74 0.35
N SER A 18 -9.13 13.87 1.33
CA SER A 18 -7.99 14.79 1.20
C SER A 18 -6.93 14.32 0.21
N TYR A 19 -6.83 13.02 -0.04
CA TYR A 19 -5.72 12.51 -0.85
C TYR A 19 -6.05 11.25 -1.63
N VAL A 20 -6.60 10.25 -0.97
CA VAL A 20 -6.65 8.89 -1.50
C VAL A 20 -7.58 8.74 -2.69
N ASN A 21 -8.72 9.47 -2.71
CA ASN A 21 -9.63 9.44 -3.84
C ASN A 21 -8.96 9.86 -5.14
N GLU A 22 -8.16 10.93 -5.08
CA GLU A 22 -7.45 11.40 -6.28
C GLU A 22 -6.36 10.43 -6.70
N LEU A 23 -5.66 9.83 -5.75
CA LEU A 23 -4.65 8.81 -6.04
C LEU A 23 -5.30 7.60 -6.72
N TYR A 24 -6.44 7.16 -6.21
CA TYR A 24 -7.21 6.08 -6.79
C TYR A 24 -7.57 6.38 -8.26
N ASP A 25 -8.08 7.59 -8.52
CA ASP A 25 -8.46 7.99 -9.88
C ASP A 25 -7.27 7.98 -10.83
N VAL A 26 -6.13 8.50 -10.39
CA VAL A 26 -4.91 8.53 -11.20
C VAL A 26 -4.43 7.11 -11.53
N ILE A 27 -4.42 6.23 -10.54
CA ILE A 27 -4.00 4.84 -10.74
C ILE A 27 -4.93 4.15 -11.74
N ARG A 28 -6.22 4.33 -11.61
CA ARG A 28 -7.21 3.73 -12.52
C ARG A 28 -7.06 4.23 -13.96
N THR A 29 -6.66 5.45 -14.13
CA THR A 29 -6.47 6.04 -15.48
C THR A 29 -5.45 5.25 -16.30
N LEU A 30 -4.51 4.57 -15.64
CA LEU A 30 -3.50 3.73 -16.29
C LEU A 30 -4.00 2.31 -16.60
N GLY A 31 -5.27 2.01 -16.32
CA GLY A 31 -5.82 0.68 -16.57
C GLY A 31 -5.53 -0.33 -15.46
N ILE A 32 -5.03 0.13 -14.33
CA ILE A 32 -4.72 -0.71 -13.17
C ILE A 32 -6.00 -1.00 -12.40
N THR A 33 -6.26 -2.28 -12.09
CA THR A 33 -7.40 -2.66 -11.26
C THR A 33 -7.07 -2.47 -9.78
N VAL A 34 -7.94 -1.76 -9.08
CA VAL A 34 -7.68 -1.38 -7.70
C VAL A 34 -8.77 -1.92 -6.79
N PHE A 35 -8.34 -2.63 -5.74
CA PHE A 35 -9.23 -2.95 -4.65
C PHE A 35 -9.22 -1.75 -3.69
N TYR A 36 -10.26 -0.97 -3.76
CA TYR A 36 -10.40 0.23 -2.95
C TYR A 36 -11.73 0.18 -2.22
N ASP A 37 -11.67 -0.11 -0.93
CA ASP A 37 -12.88 -0.16 -0.12
C ASP A 37 -13.28 1.26 0.28
N SER A 38 -14.31 1.76 -0.40
CA SER A 38 -14.83 3.11 -0.13
C SER A 38 -15.43 3.26 1.26
N THR A 39 -15.81 2.15 1.89
CA THR A 39 -16.38 2.19 3.25
C THR A 39 -15.30 2.37 4.30
N ALA A 40 -14.07 2.25 3.91
CA ALA A 40 -12.88 2.41 4.74
C ALA A 40 -12.97 1.74 6.11
N ILE A 41 -11.85 1.36 6.58
CA ILE A 41 -11.72 0.61 7.84
C ILE A 41 -12.16 1.52 9.00
N THR A 42 -13.31 1.23 9.61
CA THR A 42 -13.85 1.99 10.73
C THR A 42 -13.45 1.36 12.07
N TRP A 43 -13.56 2.17 13.14
CA TRP A 43 -13.33 1.67 14.50
C TRP A 43 -14.29 0.52 14.81
N GLY A 44 -13.77 -0.51 15.48
CA GLY A 44 -14.56 -1.67 15.85
C GLY A 44 -14.64 -2.77 14.80
N ASP A 45 -14.27 -2.48 13.57
CA ASP A 45 -14.20 -3.50 12.53
C ASP A 45 -12.93 -4.33 12.69
N LYS A 46 -12.94 -5.51 12.10
CA LYS A 46 -11.77 -6.37 12.04
C LYS A 46 -10.81 -5.86 10.95
N TRP A 47 -10.31 -4.65 11.13
CA TRP A 47 -9.57 -3.93 10.10
C TRP A 47 -8.22 -4.58 9.77
N LYS A 48 -7.57 -5.22 10.75
CA LYS A 48 -6.32 -5.95 10.49
C LYS A 48 -6.57 -7.13 9.55
N GLU A 49 -7.67 -7.84 9.76
CA GLU A 49 -8.06 -8.95 8.90
C GLU A 49 -8.41 -8.46 7.49
N LYS A 50 -9.08 -7.32 7.37
CA LYS A 50 -9.43 -6.73 6.07
C LYS A 50 -8.19 -6.34 5.29
N ILE A 51 -7.17 -5.80 5.96
CA ILE A 51 -5.90 -5.47 5.31
C ILE A 51 -5.23 -6.74 4.78
N ILE A 52 -5.16 -7.78 5.59
CA ILE A 52 -4.55 -9.05 5.17
C ILE A 52 -5.32 -9.66 4.00
N GLU A 53 -6.65 -9.61 4.04
CA GLU A 53 -7.48 -10.08 2.93
C GLU A 53 -7.18 -9.32 1.64
N GLY A 54 -7.08 -7.99 1.72
CA GLY A 54 -6.71 -7.17 0.56
C GLY A 54 -5.35 -7.53 -0.01
N LEU A 55 -4.37 -7.78 0.86
CA LEU A 55 -3.04 -8.21 0.44
C LEU A 55 -3.07 -9.54 -0.32
N HIS A 56 -3.87 -10.48 0.14
CA HIS A 56 -3.97 -11.80 -0.50
C HIS A 56 -4.71 -11.75 -1.83
N SER A 57 -5.57 -10.76 -2.03
CA SER A 57 -6.38 -10.63 -3.25
C SER A 57 -5.70 -9.79 -4.33
N SER A 58 -4.55 -9.22 -4.06
CA SER A 58 -3.90 -8.26 -4.94
C SER A 58 -2.44 -8.61 -5.20
N GLU A 59 -1.93 -8.18 -6.36
CA GLU A 59 -0.51 -8.36 -6.68
C GLU A 59 0.38 -7.47 -5.81
N PHE A 60 -0.10 -6.27 -5.53
CA PHE A 60 0.59 -5.29 -4.68
C PHE A 60 -0.40 -4.60 -3.76
N ALA A 61 0.13 -4.00 -2.72
CA ALA A 61 -0.64 -3.10 -1.87
C ALA A 61 0.12 -1.78 -1.69
N ILE A 62 -0.60 -0.69 -1.80
CA ILE A 62 -0.14 0.60 -1.31
C ILE A 62 -0.81 0.81 0.04
N ILE A 63 0.00 1.01 1.08
CA ILE A 63 -0.52 1.31 2.41
C ILE A 63 -0.17 2.76 2.72
N VAL A 64 -1.19 3.59 2.84
CA VAL A 64 -1.03 5.02 3.12
C VAL A 64 -0.79 5.19 4.61
N LEU A 65 0.44 5.57 4.96
CA LEU A 65 0.86 5.77 6.34
C LEU A 65 0.72 7.26 6.68
N SER A 66 -0.26 7.57 7.51
CA SER A 66 -0.56 8.92 7.97
C SER A 66 -0.75 8.90 9.47
N GLU A 67 -0.88 10.09 10.09
CA GLU A 67 -1.20 10.16 11.51
C GLU A 67 -2.50 9.43 11.81
N GLN A 68 -3.48 9.56 10.94
CA GLN A 68 -4.77 8.89 11.10
C GLN A 68 -4.63 7.37 11.09
N PHE A 69 -3.74 6.85 10.25
CA PHE A 69 -3.46 5.42 10.19
C PHE A 69 -2.85 4.94 11.51
N PHE A 70 -1.94 5.71 12.09
CA PHE A 70 -1.26 5.35 13.33
C PHE A 70 -2.11 5.61 14.58
N ASP A 71 -3.21 6.34 14.49
CA ASP A 71 -4.15 6.52 15.60
C ASP A 71 -4.83 5.20 15.98
N ARG A 72 -4.76 4.20 15.11
CA ARG A 72 -5.16 2.85 15.44
C ARG A 72 -4.04 2.20 16.23
N GLU A 73 -4.40 1.40 17.22
CA GLU A 73 -3.43 0.79 18.13
C GLU A 73 -2.57 -0.26 17.44
N TRP A 74 -1.54 0.20 16.73
CA TRP A 74 -0.54 -0.66 16.15
C TRP A 74 0.63 -0.84 17.11
N THR A 75 1.10 -2.07 17.30
CA THR A 75 2.42 -2.29 17.85
C THR A 75 3.46 -2.13 16.75
N GLU A 76 4.69 -1.81 17.13
CA GLU A 76 5.79 -1.73 16.16
C GLU A 76 5.99 -3.04 15.41
N ARG A 77 5.86 -4.15 16.14
CA ARG A 77 5.98 -5.49 15.56
C ARG A 77 4.90 -5.76 14.50
N GLU A 78 3.65 -5.42 14.81
CA GLU A 78 2.55 -5.62 13.87
C GLU A 78 2.75 -4.81 12.58
N LEU A 79 3.18 -3.57 12.71
CA LEU A 79 3.48 -2.72 11.56
C LEU A 79 4.64 -3.27 10.75
N HIS A 80 5.70 -3.68 11.42
CA HIS A 80 6.87 -4.26 10.75
C HIS A 80 6.48 -5.50 9.94
N GLU A 81 5.73 -6.40 10.56
CA GLU A 81 5.25 -7.60 9.88
C GLU A 81 4.37 -7.27 8.68
N LEU A 82 3.48 -6.30 8.82
CA LEU A 82 2.62 -5.87 7.73
C LEU A 82 3.42 -5.33 6.55
N LEU A 83 4.35 -4.42 6.82
CA LEU A 83 5.08 -3.72 5.76
C LEU A 83 6.14 -4.60 5.09
N GLU A 84 6.53 -5.70 5.73
CA GLU A 84 7.49 -6.66 5.20
C GLU A 84 6.85 -7.87 4.52
N GLN A 85 5.53 -7.86 4.32
CA GLN A 85 4.84 -8.94 3.65
C GLN A 85 5.42 -9.22 2.27
N GLN A 86 5.54 -10.50 1.94
CA GLN A 86 6.08 -10.96 0.67
C GLN A 86 5.14 -11.98 0.03
N ASN A 87 5.20 -12.11 -1.28
CA ASN A 87 4.46 -13.13 -1.99
C ASN A 87 5.20 -14.48 -1.93
N GLU A 88 4.64 -15.48 -2.57
CA GLU A 88 5.20 -16.84 -2.63
C GLU A 88 6.60 -16.89 -3.21
N ASN A 89 6.93 -15.95 -4.09
CA ASN A 89 8.24 -15.84 -4.72
C ASN A 89 9.19 -14.93 -3.97
N LYS A 90 8.86 -14.59 -2.72
CA LYS A 90 9.63 -13.70 -1.86
C LYS A 90 9.77 -12.28 -2.43
N GLN A 91 8.85 -11.88 -3.28
CA GLN A 91 8.79 -10.52 -3.79
C GLN A 91 7.96 -9.65 -2.86
N LYS A 92 8.39 -8.42 -2.68
CA LYS A 92 7.74 -7.49 -1.78
C LYS A 92 6.31 -7.19 -2.23
N LEU A 93 5.36 -7.27 -1.29
CA LEU A 93 3.96 -7.02 -1.57
C LEU A 93 3.52 -5.60 -1.27
N VAL A 94 4.18 -4.92 -0.33
CA VAL A 94 3.69 -3.67 0.20
C VAL A 94 4.59 -2.52 -0.22
N LEU A 95 3.95 -1.46 -0.75
CA LEU A 95 4.59 -0.19 -1.00
C LEU A 95 4.06 0.81 0.03
N PRO A 96 4.85 1.12 1.07
CA PRO A 96 4.42 2.10 2.07
C PRO A 96 4.50 3.51 1.50
N LEU A 97 3.43 4.28 1.66
CA LEU A 97 3.33 5.65 1.17
C LEU A 97 3.11 6.59 2.34
N LEU A 98 4.11 7.42 2.62
CA LEU A 98 4.02 8.42 3.68
C LEU A 98 3.18 9.60 3.22
N TYR A 99 2.14 9.90 3.97
CA TYR A 99 1.26 11.03 3.70
C TYR A 99 1.12 11.92 4.94
N GLY A 100 1.60 13.14 4.84
CA GLY A 100 1.52 14.10 5.94
C GLY A 100 2.46 13.84 7.10
N ILE A 101 3.34 12.84 6.97
CA ILE A 101 4.40 12.56 7.95
C ILE A 101 5.72 12.37 7.23
N THR A 102 6.81 12.64 7.93
CA THR A 102 8.16 12.44 7.40
C THR A 102 8.73 11.11 7.87
N ILE A 103 9.79 10.65 7.18
CA ILE A 103 10.49 9.44 7.60
C ILE A 103 11.11 9.62 8.99
N GLU A 104 11.55 10.83 9.33
CA GLU A 104 12.09 11.14 10.64
C GLU A 104 11.03 10.99 11.74
N GLN A 105 9.82 11.48 11.48
CA GLN A 105 8.71 11.32 12.41
C GLN A 105 8.33 9.86 12.60
N LEU A 106 8.31 9.11 11.50
CA LEU A 106 8.02 7.67 11.54
C LEU A 106 9.07 6.92 12.36
N THR A 107 10.35 7.19 12.09
CA THR A 107 11.48 6.54 12.77
C THR A 107 11.51 6.87 14.27
N LYS A 108 11.13 8.09 14.62
CA LYS A 108 11.07 8.49 16.02
C LYS A 108 10.01 7.71 16.78
N LYS A 109 8.86 7.49 16.15
CA LYS A 109 7.75 6.75 16.77
C LYS A 109 7.98 5.24 16.72
N TYR A 110 8.51 4.75 15.61
CA TYR A 110 8.73 3.32 15.36
C TYR A 110 10.14 3.13 14.79
N PRO A 111 11.17 3.05 15.64
CA PRO A 111 12.57 3.00 15.16
C PRO A 111 12.88 1.89 14.17
N GLN A 112 12.28 0.72 14.33
CA GLN A 112 12.53 -0.41 13.42
C GLN A 112 11.97 -0.17 12.01
N LEU A 113 10.99 0.71 11.87
CA LEU A 113 10.42 1.03 10.56
C LEU A 113 11.30 1.95 9.72
N GLY A 114 12.32 2.56 10.32
CA GLY A 114 13.25 3.41 9.59
C GLY A 114 14.05 2.69 8.52
N GLU A 115 14.16 1.37 8.59
CA GLU A 115 14.84 0.55 7.60
C GLU A 115 13.95 0.18 6.41
N ILE A 116 12.65 0.38 6.52
CA ILE A 116 11.71 0.04 5.46
C ILE A 116 11.70 1.14 4.42
N GLN A 117 11.81 0.76 3.16
CA GLN A 117 11.74 1.72 2.06
C GLN A 117 10.31 2.23 1.89
N CYS A 118 10.15 3.53 2.00
CA CYS A 118 8.87 4.21 1.83
C CYS A 118 8.96 5.23 0.71
N ILE A 119 7.82 5.49 0.07
CA ILE A 119 7.68 6.61 -0.85
C ILE A 119 6.97 7.73 -0.10
N SER A 120 7.39 8.98 -0.32
CA SER A 120 6.76 10.12 0.31
C SER A 120 5.84 10.85 -0.67
N ALA A 121 4.60 11.10 -0.23
CA ALA A 121 3.65 11.90 -1.00
C ALA A 121 4.08 13.37 -1.12
N MET A 122 5.02 13.82 -0.29
CA MET A 122 5.58 15.17 -0.37
C MET A 122 6.59 15.28 -1.53
N THR A 123 7.25 14.19 -1.87
CA THR A 123 8.30 14.14 -2.89
C THR A 123 7.75 13.69 -4.25
N TYR A 124 6.79 12.78 -4.23
CA TYR A 124 6.27 12.14 -5.43
C TYR A 124 4.83 12.58 -5.68
N SER A 125 4.55 13.05 -6.89
CA SER A 125 3.17 13.35 -7.29
C SER A 125 2.36 12.05 -7.40
N LYS A 126 1.05 12.17 -7.39
CA LYS A 126 0.14 11.03 -7.55
C LYS A 126 0.41 10.33 -8.90
N GLU A 127 0.63 11.11 -9.95
CA GLU A 127 0.95 10.60 -11.29
C GLU A 127 2.24 9.81 -11.28
N LYS A 128 3.26 10.30 -10.60
CA LYS A 128 4.55 9.61 -10.50
C LYS A 128 4.43 8.32 -9.71
N ILE A 129 3.65 8.32 -8.63
CA ILE A 129 3.38 7.12 -7.84
C ILE A 129 2.70 6.07 -8.71
N ALA A 130 1.70 6.47 -9.50
CA ALA A 130 0.99 5.57 -10.38
C ALA A 130 1.92 4.96 -11.44
N ILE A 131 2.83 5.76 -11.99
CA ILE A 131 3.81 5.28 -12.97
C ILE A 131 4.78 4.29 -12.35
N LEU A 132 5.27 4.55 -11.14
CA LEU A 132 6.14 3.62 -10.43
C LEU A 132 5.44 2.29 -10.19
N LEU A 133 4.17 2.35 -9.78
CA LEU A 133 3.37 1.16 -9.57
C LEU A 133 3.20 0.38 -10.87
N ALA A 134 2.90 1.05 -11.96
CA ALA A 134 2.75 0.43 -13.27
C ALA A 134 4.04 -0.28 -13.70
N LYS A 135 5.19 0.33 -13.48
CA LYS A 135 6.48 -0.28 -13.79
C LYS A 135 6.72 -1.55 -12.99
N GLU A 136 6.37 -1.55 -11.72
CA GLU A 136 6.51 -2.74 -10.87
C GLU A 136 5.58 -3.86 -11.32
N LEU A 137 4.35 -3.54 -11.69
CA LEU A 137 3.40 -4.51 -12.20
C LEU A 137 3.89 -5.12 -13.53
N ILE A 138 4.41 -4.30 -14.42
CA ILE A 138 4.96 -4.77 -15.69
C ILE A 138 6.10 -5.76 -15.46
N LYS A 139 6.99 -5.46 -14.54
CA LYS A 139 8.09 -6.36 -14.18
C LYS A 139 7.56 -7.73 -13.73
N ARG A 140 6.53 -7.72 -12.88
CA ARG A 140 5.93 -8.97 -12.39
C ARG A 140 5.30 -9.78 -13.50
N TYR A 141 4.51 -9.13 -14.34
CA TYR A 141 3.82 -9.81 -15.43
C TYR A 141 4.80 -10.36 -16.47
N LYS A 142 5.88 -9.65 -16.75
CA LYS A 142 6.94 -10.16 -17.63
C LYS A 142 7.62 -11.39 -17.04
N ALA A 143 7.90 -11.37 -15.73
CA ALA A 143 8.51 -12.51 -15.07
C ALA A 143 7.62 -13.75 -15.14
N ILE A 144 6.30 -13.58 -14.91
CA ILE A 144 5.33 -14.65 -15.02
C ILE A 144 5.24 -15.14 -16.46
N GLY A 145 5.14 -14.23 -17.43
CA GLY A 145 5.10 -14.56 -18.85
C GLY A 145 6.35 -15.28 -19.33
N GLY A 146 7.51 -14.85 -18.87
CA GLY A 146 8.78 -15.51 -19.17
C GLY A 146 8.85 -16.93 -18.67
N LYS A 147 8.21 -17.23 -17.55
CA LYS A 147 8.16 -18.60 -17.01
C LYS A 147 7.26 -19.52 -17.81
N LYS A 148 6.32 -18.98 -18.55
CA LYS A 148 5.39 -19.75 -19.38
C LYS A 148 6.00 -20.13 -20.74
N LEU A 149 7.04 -19.45 -21.10
CA LEU A 149 7.74 -19.70 -22.35
C LEU A 149 8.86 -20.73 -22.14
#